data_072b2815f7973c66b3a013253f843a2c
#
_entry.id   072b2815f7973c66b3a013253f843a2c
#
_cell.length_a   1.000
_cell.length_b   1.000
_cell.length_c   1.000
_cell.angle_alpha   90.00
_cell.angle_beta   90.00
_cell.angle_gamma   90.00
#
_symmetry.space_group_name_H-M   'P 1'
#
loop_
_entity.id
_entity.type
_entity.pdbx_description
1 polymer ?
#
loop_
_entity_poly.entity_id
_entity_poly.type
_entity_poly.pdbx_seq_one_letter_code
_entity_poly.pdbx_strand_id
1 'polypeptide(L)'
;MVASGYARTYRANSVLTASPGQLVLMLYDGALKAIGLARVAFENPPEDPRRIETINQQLLKAQSILAELQNGLNLEAGGELASTMHRLYDYHNRRLMEANLRKQVGPVIEVERLVRELREAWAQMLAQNDGNAADRVRSVA
;
A
#
# COMPACT_ATOMS: atom_id res chain seq x y z
N MET A 1 -22.94 -8.08 5.90
CA MET A 1 -22.52 -7.57 7.22
C MET A 1 -21.72 -8.59 8.00
N VAL A 2 -22.19 -9.85 8.10
CA VAL A 2 -21.43 -10.92 8.76
C VAL A 2 -20.10 -11.18 8.06
N ALA A 3 -20.07 -11.15 6.71
CA ALA A 3 -18.84 -11.36 5.94
C ALA A 3 -17.77 -10.29 6.22
N SER A 4 -18.16 -9.02 6.42
CA SER A 4 -17.18 -7.96 6.73
C SER A 4 -16.64 -8.08 8.15
N GLY A 5 -17.42 -8.63 9.09
CA GLY A 5 -16.96 -8.94 10.45
C GLY A 5 -15.90 -10.03 10.46
N TYR A 6 -16.11 -11.11 9.71
CA TYR A 6 -15.10 -12.17 9.56
C TYR A 6 -13.82 -11.66 8.92
N ALA A 7 -13.92 -10.85 7.87
CA ALA A 7 -12.76 -10.29 7.19
C ALA A 7 -11.93 -9.42 8.13
N ARG A 8 -12.59 -8.60 8.95
CA ARG A 8 -11.89 -7.75 9.94
C ARG A 8 -11.19 -8.58 11.01
N THR A 9 -11.85 -9.63 11.53
CA THR A 9 -11.28 -10.51 12.53
C THR A 9 -10.07 -11.25 11.97
N TYR A 10 -10.17 -11.77 10.76
CA TYR A 10 -9.06 -12.44 10.08
C TYR A 10 -7.88 -11.51 9.89
N ARG A 11 -8.12 -10.28 9.42
CA ARG A 11 -7.07 -9.27 9.23
C ARG A 11 -6.41 -8.89 10.56
N ALA A 12 -7.20 -8.69 11.61
CA ALA A 12 -6.68 -8.37 12.93
C ALA A 12 -5.77 -9.48 13.45
N ASN A 13 -6.17 -10.74 13.30
CA ASN A 13 -5.36 -11.89 13.70
C ASN A 13 -4.06 -11.98 12.89
N SER A 14 -4.12 -11.74 11.58
CA SER A 14 -2.94 -11.72 10.71
C SER A 14 -1.99 -10.62 11.10
N VAL A 15 -2.48 -9.42 11.41
CA VAL A 15 -1.68 -8.28 11.86
C VAL A 15 -0.98 -8.59 13.19
N LEU A 16 -1.69 -9.21 14.14
CA LEU A 16 -1.13 -9.54 15.45
C LEU A 16 0.00 -10.57 15.37
N THR A 17 -0.03 -11.45 14.37
CA THR A 17 0.99 -12.49 14.18
C THR A 17 2.09 -12.13 13.20
N ALA A 18 1.91 -11.05 12.43
CA ALA A 18 2.87 -10.63 11.40
C ALA A 18 4.09 -9.95 12.02
N SER A 19 5.26 -10.18 11.41
CA SER A 19 6.48 -9.42 11.73
C SER A 19 6.33 -7.96 11.25
N PRO A 20 7.16 -7.03 11.78
CA PRO A 20 7.13 -5.64 11.29
C PRO A 20 7.31 -5.51 9.78
N GLY A 21 8.19 -6.32 9.18
CA GLY A 21 8.39 -6.32 7.74
C GLY A 21 7.17 -6.82 6.97
N GLN A 22 6.50 -7.84 7.49
CA GLN A 22 5.26 -8.35 6.91
C GLN A 22 4.11 -7.35 7.03
N LEU A 23 4.06 -6.59 8.12
CA LEU A 23 3.07 -5.52 8.29
C LEU A 23 3.20 -4.46 7.20
N VAL A 24 4.43 -4.06 6.87
CA VAL A 24 4.69 -3.12 5.78
C VAL A 24 4.20 -3.70 4.45
N LEU A 25 4.48 -4.98 4.19
CA LEU A 25 4.01 -5.63 2.97
C LEU A 25 2.47 -5.65 2.89
N MET A 26 1.81 -5.92 4.01
CA MET A 26 0.35 -5.89 4.08
C MET A 26 -0.21 -4.49 3.80
N LEU A 27 0.47 -3.44 4.25
CA LEU A 27 0.08 -2.07 3.93
C LEU A 27 0.21 -1.78 2.43
N TYR A 28 1.31 -2.19 1.80
CA TYR A 28 1.44 -2.09 0.34
C TYR A 28 0.31 -2.81 -0.39
N ASP A 29 0.01 -4.04 0.02
CA ASP A 29 -1.06 -4.82 -0.60
C ASP A 29 -2.43 -4.16 -0.42
N GLY A 30 -2.69 -3.58 0.75
CA GLY A 30 -3.92 -2.83 1.00
C GLY A 30 -4.03 -1.57 0.14
N ALA A 31 -2.93 -0.83 0.00
CA ALA A 31 -2.89 0.36 -0.86
C ALA A 31 -3.14 -0.03 -2.32
N LEU A 32 -2.46 -1.07 -2.82
CA LEU A 32 -2.64 -1.54 -4.18
C LEU A 32 -4.06 -2.02 -4.46
N LYS A 33 -4.67 -2.70 -3.51
CA LYS A 33 -6.07 -3.13 -3.64
C LYS A 33 -7.00 -1.92 -3.79
N ALA A 34 -6.83 -0.91 -2.94
CA ALA A 34 -7.65 0.29 -2.99
C ALA A 34 -7.45 1.07 -4.30
N ILE A 35 -6.19 1.24 -4.73
CA ILE A 35 -5.86 1.91 -5.99
C ILE A 35 -6.47 1.15 -7.18
N GLY A 36 -6.37 -0.17 -7.17
CA GLY A 36 -6.93 -1.02 -8.22
C GLY A 36 -8.45 -0.92 -8.32
N LEU A 37 -9.13 -0.90 -7.17
CA LEU A 37 -10.59 -0.73 -7.14
C LEU A 37 -11.00 0.66 -7.66
N ALA A 38 -10.23 1.70 -7.33
CA ALA A 38 -10.47 3.04 -7.88
C ALA A 38 -10.28 3.05 -9.40
N ARG A 39 -9.19 2.45 -9.88
CA ARG A 39 -8.90 2.38 -11.33
C ARG A 39 -10.04 1.69 -12.09
N VAL A 40 -10.52 0.56 -11.57
CA VAL A 40 -11.64 -0.16 -12.19
C VAL A 40 -12.90 0.68 -12.19
N ALA A 41 -13.16 1.42 -11.10
CA ALA A 41 -14.33 2.28 -11.01
C ALA A 41 -14.34 3.38 -12.08
N PHE A 42 -13.17 3.86 -12.51
CA PHE A 42 -13.08 4.81 -13.62
C PHE A 42 -13.61 4.26 -14.94
N GLU A 43 -13.63 2.95 -15.10
CA GLU A 43 -14.16 2.27 -16.29
C GLU A 43 -15.68 2.19 -16.30
N ASN A 44 -16.34 2.43 -15.17
CA ASN A 44 -17.80 2.42 -15.10
C ASN A 44 -18.38 3.60 -15.88
N PRO A 45 -19.62 3.45 -16.42
CA PRO A 45 -20.25 4.54 -17.14
C PRO A 45 -20.38 5.81 -16.27
N PRO A 46 -20.19 7.02 -16.85
CA PRO A 46 -20.34 8.26 -16.10
C PRO A 46 -21.72 8.44 -15.44
N GLU A 47 -22.74 7.76 -15.96
CA GLU A 47 -24.11 7.81 -15.44
C GLU A 47 -24.31 6.97 -14.17
N ASP A 48 -23.37 6.04 -13.86
CA ASP A 48 -23.48 5.21 -12.65
C ASP A 48 -23.21 6.09 -11.42
N PRO A 49 -24.22 6.26 -10.53
CA PRO A 49 -24.04 7.13 -9.36
C PRO A 49 -23.01 6.58 -8.37
N ARG A 50 -22.67 5.28 -8.45
CA ARG A 50 -21.68 4.66 -7.56
C ARG A 50 -20.25 4.90 -8.04
N ARG A 51 -20.06 5.34 -9.27
CA ARG A 51 -18.74 5.54 -9.86
C ARG A 51 -17.92 6.56 -9.06
N ILE A 52 -18.44 7.76 -8.88
CA ILE A 52 -17.74 8.83 -8.14
C ILE A 52 -17.54 8.46 -6.69
N GLU A 53 -18.56 7.86 -6.06
CA GLU A 53 -18.48 7.43 -4.68
C GLU A 53 -17.35 6.40 -4.46
N THR A 54 -17.29 5.38 -5.32
CA THR A 54 -16.27 4.34 -5.25
C THR A 54 -14.88 4.91 -5.48
N ILE A 55 -14.71 5.75 -6.51
CA ILE A 55 -13.43 6.42 -6.79
C ILE A 55 -12.97 7.19 -5.55
N ASN A 56 -13.84 8.03 -4.99
CA ASN A 56 -13.52 8.85 -3.84
C ASN A 56 -13.12 8.00 -2.63
N GLN A 57 -13.93 7.01 -2.28
CA GLN A 57 -13.68 6.14 -1.12
C GLN A 57 -12.37 5.39 -1.26
N GLN A 58 -12.11 4.80 -2.41
CA GLN A 58 -10.93 3.97 -2.60
C GLN A 58 -9.64 4.80 -2.69
N LEU A 59 -9.69 5.97 -3.32
CA LEU A 59 -8.53 6.86 -3.35
C LEU A 59 -8.20 7.42 -1.97
N LEU A 60 -9.21 7.82 -1.18
CA LEU A 60 -8.98 8.25 0.20
C LEU A 60 -8.40 7.13 1.06
N LYS A 61 -8.88 5.91 0.88
CA LYS A 61 -8.34 4.76 1.59
C LYS A 61 -6.87 4.51 1.24
N ALA A 62 -6.54 4.55 -0.05
CA ALA A 62 -5.17 4.41 -0.51
C ALA A 62 -4.26 5.48 0.07
N GLN A 63 -4.69 6.74 0.06
CA GLN A 63 -3.93 7.85 0.64
C GLN A 63 -3.69 7.65 2.13
N SER A 64 -4.69 7.18 2.87
CA SER A 64 -4.57 6.89 4.30
C SER A 64 -3.53 5.80 4.57
N ILE A 65 -3.51 4.74 3.77
CA ILE A 65 -2.52 3.65 3.91
C ILE A 65 -1.11 4.13 3.57
N LEU A 66 -0.96 4.91 2.50
CA LEU A 66 0.33 5.48 2.13
C LEU A 66 0.84 6.46 3.20
N ALA A 67 -0.06 7.20 3.85
CA ALA A 67 0.30 8.05 4.99
C ALA A 67 0.79 7.23 6.18
N GLU A 68 0.20 6.07 6.45
CA GLU A 68 0.69 5.17 7.48
C GLU A 68 2.10 4.67 7.17
N LEU A 69 2.36 4.27 5.92
CA LEU A 69 3.71 3.88 5.49
C LEU A 69 4.70 5.02 5.69
N GLN A 70 4.32 6.24 5.33
CA GLN A 70 5.15 7.43 5.48
C GLN A 70 5.45 7.72 6.94
N ASN A 71 4.44 7.67 7.79
CA ASN A 71 4.58 7.95 9.23
C ASN A 71 5.41 6.88 9.95
N GLY A 72 5.48 5.68 9.39
CA GLY A 72 6.29 4.59 9.93
C GLY A 72 7.77 4.69 9.60
N LEU A 73 8.18 5.64 8.76
CA LEU A 73 9.60 5.81 8.42
C LEU A 73 10.37 6.40 9.61
N ASN A 74 11.53 5.82 9.88
CA ASN A 74 12.46 6.36 10.87
C ASN A 74 13.45 7.28 10.16
N LEU A 75 13.15 8.58 10.14
CA LEU A 75 13.95 9.57 9.42
C LEU A 75 15.33 9.76 10.03
N GLU A 76 15.47 9.58 11.35
CA GLU A 76 16.77 9.70 12.00
C GLU A 76 17.68 8.52 11.71
N ALA A 77 17.18 7.29 11.87
CA ALA A 77 17.98 6.08 11.67
C ALA A 77 18.11 5.69 10.19
N GLY A 78 17.11 6.00 9.37
CA GLY A 78 17.05 5.63 7.95
C GLY A 78 17.81 6.54 7.01
N GLY A 79 18.25 7.71 7.45
CA GLY A 79 19.06 8.65 6.69
C GLY A 79 18.42 9.06 5.36
N GLU A 80 19.23 9.06 4.29
CA GLU A 80 18.80 9.49 2.95
C GLU A 80 17.73 8.58 2.37
N LEU A 81 17.78 7.27 2.63
CA LEU A 81 16.77 6.34 2.12
C LEU A 81 15.40 6.67 2.67
N ALA A 82 15.30 6.88 3.99
CA ALA A 82 14.03 7.24 4.63
C ALA A 82 13.52 8.59 4.11
N SER A 83 14.39 9.59 3.95
CA SER A 83 14.03 10.89 3.38
C SER A 83 13.51 10.76 1.96
N THR A 84 14.16 9.94 1.13
CA THR A 84 13.73 9.69 -0.24
C THR A 84 12.36 9.02 -0.27
N MET A 85 12.16 8.00 0.56
CA MET A 85 10.88 7.30 0.65
C MET A 85 9.77 8.23 1.13
N HIS A 86 10.07 9.13 2.09
CA HIS A 86 9.12 10.11 2.56
C HIS A 86 8.63 11.02 1.42
N ARG A 87 9.56 11.49 0.58
CA ARG A 87 9.23 12.31 -0.59
C ARG A 87 8.42 11.54 -1.64
N LEU A 88 8.74 10.25 -1.85
CA LEU A 88 7.99 9.41 -2.77
C LEU A 88 6.53 9.23 -2.31
N TYR A 89 6.32 8.98 -1.03
CA TYR A 89 4.96 8.85 -0.50
C TYR A 89 4.19 10.17 -0.59
N ASP A 90 4.84 11.30 -0.35
CA ASP A 90 4.24 12.62 -0.58
C ASP A 90 3.80 12.78 -2.03
N TYR A 91 4.66 12.41 -2.97
CA TYR A 91 4.34 12.46 -4.39
C TYR A 91 3.14 11.57 -4.73
N HIS A 92 3.15 10.32 -4.26
CA HIS A 92 2.04 9.40 -4.50
C HIS A 92 0.72 9.97 -3.99
N ASN A 93 0.72 10.50 -2.78
CA ASN A 93 -0.49 11.05 -2.18
C ASN A 93 -0.99 12.30 -2.92
N ARG A 94 -0.08 13.17 -3.36
CA ARG A 94 -0.47 14.33 -4.17
C ARG A 94 -1.06 13.92 -5.51
N ARG A 95 -0.49 12.91 -6.16
CA ARG A 95 -1.01 12.42 -7.44
C ARG A 95 -2.39 11.78 -7.28
N LEU A 96 -2.60 11.00 -6.21
CA LEU A 96 -3.92 10.41 -5.95
C LEU A 96 -4.96 11.49 -5.61
N MET A 97 -4.57 12.51 -4.86
CA MET A 97 -5.45 13.65 -4.59
C MET A 97 -5.83 14.38 -5.88
N GLU A 98 -4.87 14.62 -6.75
CA GLU A 98 -5.12 15.25 -8.06
C GLU A 98 -6.08 14.40 -8.90
N ALA A 99 -5.86 13.08 -8.95
CA ALA A 99 -6.74 12.16 -9.65
C ALA A 99 -8.17 12.24 -9.13
N ASN A 100 -8.33 12.33 -7.81
CA ASN A 100 -9.65 12.39 -7.18
C ASN A 100 -10.35 13.74 -7.44
N LEU A 101 -9.61 14.84 -7.31
CA LEU A 101 -10.17 16.16 -7.53
C LEU A 101 -10.61 16.38 -8.97
N ARG A 102 -9.80 15.93 -9.93
CA ARG A 102 -10.06 16.12 -11.35
C ARG A 102 -10.78 14.95 -12.01
N LYS A 103 -10.95 13.85 -11.28
CA LYS A 103 -11.51 12.59 -11.80
C LYS A 103 -10.80 12.14 -13.08
N GLN A 104 -9.48 12.04 -12.98
CA GLN A 104 -8.59 11.58 -14.05
C GLN A 104 -7.90 10.30 -13.64
N VAL A 105 -7.94 9.27 -14.50
CA VAL A 105 -7.38 7.96 -14.19
C VAL A 105 -5.85 7.91 -14.36
N GLY A 106 -5.27 8.79 -15.16
CA GLY A 106 -3.83 8.78 -15.45
C GLY A 106 -2.95 8.71 -14.21
N PRO A 107 -3.12 9.64 -13.23
CA PRO A 107 -2.32 9.59 -12.01
C PRO A 107 -2.54 8.32 -11.18
N VAL A 108 -3.74 7.73 -11.22
CA VAL A 108 -4.03 6.47 -10.52
C VAL A 108 -3.19 5.34 -11.08
N ILE A 109 -3.13 5.23 -12.41
CA ILE A 109 -2.35 4.21 -13.11
C ILE A 109 -0.86 4.38 -12.80
N GLU A 110 -0.37 5.61 -12.81
CA GLU A 110 1.03 5.91 -12.47
C GLU A 110 1.38 5.45 -11.07
N VAL A 111 0.57 5.85 -10.08
CA VAL A 111 0.84 5.53 -8.68
C VAL A 111 0.70 4.02 -8.44
N GLU A 112 -0.25 3.36 -9.07
CA GLU A 112 -0.39 1.90 -8.97
C GLU A 112 0.91 1.20 -9.40
N ARG A 113 1.47 1.62 -10.51
CA ARG A 113 2.73 1.06 -11.01
C ARG A 113 3.89 1.31 -10.05
N LEU A 114 4.04 2.55 -9.58
CA LEU A 114 5.13 2.93 -8.69
C LEU A 114 5.04 2.20 -7.34
N VAL A 115 3.86 2.11 -6.76
CA VAL A 115 3.65 1.41 -5.49
C VAL A 115 3.88 -0.09 -5.66
N ARG A 116 3.49 -0.67 -6.79
CA ARG A 116 3.75 -2.08 -7.08
C ARG A 116 5.25 -2.37 -7.15
N GLU A 117 6.02 -1.49 -7.77
CA GLU A 117 7.48 -1.62 -7.83
C GLU A 117 8.10 -1.59 -6.42
N LEU A 118 7.63 -0.69 -5.55
CA LEU A 118 8.08 -0.63 -4.16
C LEU A 118 7.70 -1.91 -3.39
N ARG A 119 6.49 -2.39 -3.59
CA ARG A 119 6.01 -3.62 -2.96
C ARG A 119 6.87 -4.82 -3.36
N GLU A 120 7.18 -4.96 -4.64
CA GLU A 120 8.02 -6.06 -5.12
C GLU A 120 9.43 -6.00 -4.55
N ALA A 121 10.02 -4.80 -4.51
CA ALA A 121 11.35 -4.61 -3.91
C ALA A 121 11.34 -4.99 -2.42
N TRP A 122 10.31 -4.59 -1.70
CA TRP A 122 10.16 -4.91 -0.28
C TRP A 122 10.00 -6.41 -0.06
N ALA A 123 9.16 -7.07 -0.87
CA ALA A 123 8.94 -8.52 -0.79
C ALA A 123 10.24 -9.29 -1.04
N GLN A 124 11.04 -8.88 -2.01
CA GLN A 124 12.34 -9.50 -2.30
C GLN A 124 13.31 -9.33 -1.12
N MET A 125 13.35 -8.14 -0.53
CA MET A 125 14.20 -7.88 0.63
C MET A 125 13.82 -8.78 1.81
N LEU A 126 12.53 -8.93 2.09
CA LEU A 126 12.06 -9.81 3.15
C LEU A 126 12.44 -11.27 2.89
N ALA A 127 12.27 -11.74 1.67
CA ALA A 127 12.62 -13.12 1.30
C ALA A 127 14.12 -13.37 1.46
N GLN A 128 14.97 -12.42 1.08
CA GLN A 128 16.42 -12.52 1.24
C GLN A 128 16.83 -12.55 2.72
N ASN A 129 16.24 -11.67 3.52
CA ASN A 129 16.53 -11.62 4.96
C ASN A 129 16.10 -12.91 5.66
N ASP A 130 14.93 -13.45 5.32
CA ASP A 130 14.45 -14.72 5.86
C ASP A 130 15.36 -15.88 5.44
N GLY A 131 15.77 -15.90 4.18
CA GLY A 131 16.73 -16.88 3.66
C GLY A 131 18.07 -16.81 4.38
N ASN A 132 18.61 -15.61 4.56
CA ASN A 132 19.86 -15.38 5.27
C ASN A 132 19.77 -15.82 6.74
N ALA A 133 18.66 -15.55 7.41
CA ALA A 133 18.42 -15.99 8.78
C ALA A 133 18.38 -17.52 8.88
N ALA A 134 17.68 -18.18 7.95
CA ALA A 134 17.64 -19.64 7.89
C ALA A 134 19.02 -20.25 7.65
N ASP A 135 19.80 -19.66 6.75
CA ASP A 135 21.17 -20.13 6.47
C ASP A 135 22.09 -19.97 7.68
N ARG A 136 21.96 -18.88 8.44
CA ARG A 136 22.72 -18.68 9.68
C ARG A 136 22.39 -19.76 10.72
N VAL A 137 21.11 -20.09 10.86
CA VAL A 137 20.69 -21.16 11.79
C VAL A 137 21.27 -22.51 11.36
N ARG A 138 21.24 -22.81 10.05
CA ARG A 138 21.82 -24.03 9.52
C ARG A 138 23.34 -24.13 9.75
N SER A 139 24.04 -23.00 9.60
CA SER A 139 25.51 -22.99 9.79
C SER A 139 25.93 -23.14 11.24
N VAL A 140 25.04 -22.83 12.18
CA VAL A 140 25.30 -23.00 13.63
C VAL A 140 24.92 -24.40 14.11
N ALA A 141 24.01 -25.06 13.42
CA ALA A 141 23.60 -26.42 13.74
C ALA A 141 24.60 -27.45 13.19
#